data_e42dde185aca12db3eec7145dcf11c6c
#
_entry.id   e42dde185aca12db3eec7145dcf11c6c
#
_cell.length_a   1.000
_cell.length_b   1.000
_cell.length_c   1.000
_cell.angle_alpha   90.00
_cell.angle_beta   90.00
_cell.angle_gamma   90.00
#
_symmetry.space_group_name_H-M   'P 1'
#
loop_
_entity.id
_entity.type
_entity.pdbx_description
1 polymer ?
#
loop_
_entity_poly.entity_id
_entity_poly.type
_entity_poly.pdbx_seq_one_letter_code
_entity_poly.pdbx_strand_id
1 'polypeptide(L)'
;MNPAYRLAWVFIILMFPLLGLLLYVVFGRPELTRKAREKMNRVNEEVEPLLTEDRACRERLAEEDPVAAGQSAYISDWAHFPVYEHTATNYYPSGEEMFPVMLEEIRKAKKFVFLEYFILDDGKMFRELIQLLKEKVEEGVEVRLIYDDVGCITTLPNNFYKELQKIGIKCCLLYTSPSPRDKRQ
;
A
#
# COMPACT_ATOMS: atom_id res chain seq x y z
N MET A 1 -5.80 -6.26 19.73
CA MET A 1 -4.57 -7.07 19.92
C MET A 1 -4.92 -8.54 19.91
N ASN A 2 -4.26 -9.36 19.10
CA ASN A 2 -4.55 -10.80 18.98
C ASN A 2 -4.36 -11.49 20.34
N PRO A 3 -5.33 -12.29 20.85
CA PRO A 3 -5.22 -13.02 22.11
C PRO A 3 -3.99 -13.94 22.19
N ALA A 4 -3.62 -14.60 21.10
CA ALA A 4 -2.45 -15.47 21.06
C ALA A 4 -1.13 -14.71 21.31
N TYR A 5 -1.03 -13.49 20.81
CA TYR A 5 0.12 -12.61 21.05
C TYR A 5 0.23 -12.19 22.53
N ARG A 6 -0.91 -11.92 23.19
CA ARG A 6 -0.92 -11.62 24.64
C ARG A 6 -0.48 -12.81 25.46
N LEU A 7 -0.98 -14.00 25.14
CA LEU A 7 -0.60 -15.24 25.79
C LEU A 7 0.89 -15.54 25.66
N ALA A 8 1.46 -15.35 24.47
CA ALA A 8 2.89 -15.53 24.24
C ALA A 8 3.74 -14.63 25.16
N TRP A 9 3.36 -13.35 25.29
CA TRP A 9 4.06 -12.43 26.19
C TRP A 9 3.88 -12.79 27.66
N VAL A 10 2.69 -13.19 28.08
CA VAL A 10 2.46 -13.67 29.46
C VAL A 10 3.36 -14.86 29.77
N PHE A 11 3.48 -15.82 28.83
CA PHE A 11 4.35 -16.98 28.99
C PHE A 11 5.82 -16.60 29.13
N ILE A 12 6.32 -15.70 28.27
CA ILE A 12 7.71 -15.22 28.32
C ILE A 12 8.00 -14.48 29.62
N ILE A 13 7.08 -13.64 30.09
CA ILE A 13 7.25 -12.90 31.35
C ILE A 13 7.23 -13.84 32.56
N LEU A 14 6.39 -14.87 32.55
CA LEU A 14 6.34 -15.86 33.64
C LEU A 14 7.60 -16.72 33.70
N MET A 15 8.16 -17.07 32.52
CA MET A 15 9.38 -17.89 32.43
C MET A 15 10.64 -17.08 32.82
N PHE A 16 10.70 -15.80 32.41
CA PHE A 16 11.85 -14.92 32.65
C PHE A 16 11.36 -13.54 33.13
N PRO A 17 11.00 -13.36 34.41
CA PRO A 17 10.28 -12.18 34.88
C PRO A 17 10.96 -10.85 34.55
N LEU A 18 12.23 -10.68 34.86
CA LEU A 18 12.96 -9.44 34.60
C LEU A 18 13.25 -9.23 33.10
N LEU A 19 13.76 -10.26 32.44
CA LEU A 19 14.09 -10.21 31.01
C LEU A 19 12.82 -10.13 30.16
N GLY A 20 11.81 -10.92 30.46
CA GLY A 20 10.54 -10.93 29.75
C GLY A 20 9.80 -9.59 29.88
N LEU A 21 9.83 -8.95 31.05
CA LEU A 21 9.29 -7.61 31.23
C LEU A 21 10.06 -6.57 30.42
N LEU A 22 11.39 -6.63 30.41
CA LEU A 22 12.22 -5.74 29.60
C LEU A 22 11.92 -5.90 28.10
N LEU A 23 11.88 -7.14 27.63
CA LEU A 23 11.55 -7.44 26.22
C LEU A 23 10.12 -6.98 25.87
N TYR A 24 9.17 -7.15 26.79
CA TYR A 24 7.79 -6.68 26.57
C TYR A 24 7.71 -5.16 26.46
N VAL A 25 8.45 -4.42 27.28
CA VAL A 25 8.48 -2.95 27.20
C VAL A 25 9.07 -2.47 25.87
N VAL A 26 10.09 -3.18 25.33
CA VAL A 26 10.75 -2.81 24.09
C VAL A 26 9.97 -3.29 22.85
N PHE A 27 9.46 -4.52 22.84
CA PHE A 27 8.90 -5.19 21.67
C PHE A 27 7.40 -5.52 21.80
N GLY A 28 6.85 -5.53 23.00
CA GLY A 28 5.50 -6.01 23.27
C GLY A 28 4.37 -5.06 22.86
N ARG A 29 4.69 -3.85 22.44
CA ARG A 29 3.70 -2.87 21.98
C ARG A 29 3.77 -2.73 20.48
N PRO A 30 2.96 -3.48 19.70
CA PRO A 30 2.91 -3.36 18.24
C PRO A 30 2.15 -2.10 17.78
N GLU A 31 1.91 -1.18 18.67
CA GLU A 31 1.22 0.07 18.32
C GLU A 31 2.17 1.00 17.58
N LEU A 32 1.66 1.56 16.50
CA LEU A 32 2.28 2.71 15.83
C LEU A 32 2.66 3.76 16.88
N THR A 33 3.84 4.31 16.77
CA THR A 33 4.26 5.41 17.65
C THR A 33 3.21 6.53 17.58
N ARG A 34 3.04 7.27 18.68
CA ARG A 34 2.07 8.39 18.73
C ARG A 34 2.23 9.32 17.53
N LYS A 35 3.48 9.63 17.14
CA LYS A 35 3.79 10.47 15.97
C LYS A 35 3.34 9.86 14.64
N ALA A 36 3.51 8.55 14.46
CA ALA A 36 3.07 7.87 13.25
C ALA A 36 1.54 7.85 13.15
N ARG A 37 0.85 7.64 14.27
CA ARG A 37 -0.62 7.71 14.34
C ARG A 37 -1.13 9.13 14.04
N GLU A 38 -0.52 10.16 14.62
CA GLU A 38 -0.88 11.56 14.36
C GLU A 38 -0.65 11.95 12.90
N LYS A 39 0.44 11.45 12.27
CA LYS A 39 0.69 11.64 10.84
C LYS A 39 -0.37 10.94 9.99
N MET A 40 -0.71 9.70 10.32
CA MET A 40 -1.74 8.93 9.60
C MET A 40 -3.11 9.59 9.73
N ASN A 41 -3.48 10.05 10.93
CA ASN A 41 -4.75 10.74 11.13
C ASN A 41 -4.84 12.03 10.29
N ARG A 42 -3.76 12.82 10.22
CA ARG A 42 -3.73 14.01 9.35
C ARG A 42 -3.92 13.67 7.88
N VAL A 43 -3.25 12.63 7.38
CA VAL A 43 -3.43 12.18 5.99
C VAL A 43 -4.87 11.73 5.75
N ASN A 44 -5.47 11.00 6.69
CA ASN A 44 -6.87 10.58 6.58
C ASN A 44 -7.81 11.79 6.57
N GLU A 45 -7.61 12.78 7.44
CA GLU A 45 -8.39 14.02 7.48
C GLU A 45 -8.29 14.82 6.15
N GLU A 46 -7.14 14.77 5.47
CA GLU A 46 -6.96 15.40 4.16
C GLU A 46 -7.59 14.61 3.01
N VAL A 47 -7.61 13.29 3.10
CA VAL A 47 -8.11 12.39 2.04
C VAL A 47 -9.61 12.17 2.14
N GLU A 48 -10.18 12.07 3.35
CA GLU A 48 -11.60 11.79 3.58
C GLU A 48 -12.55 12.71 2.81
N PRO A 49 -12.33 14.05 2.74
CA PRO A 49 -13.19 14.93 1.95
C PRO A 49 -13.11 14.71 0.43
N LEU A 50 -12.07 14.04 -0.06
CA LEU A 50 -11.89 13.70 -1.47
C LEU A 50 -12.63 12.43 -1.87
N LEU A 51 -12.99 11.59 -0.91
CA LEU A 51 -13.73 10.35 -1.10
C LEU A 51 -15.23 10.64 -0.99
N THR A 52 -15.81 11.10 -2.08
CA THR A 52 -17.25 11.43 -2.12
C THR A 52 -18.10 10.17 -2.24
N GLU A 53 -19.09 10.02 -1.36
CA GLU A 53 -20.05 8.93 -1.42
C GLU A 53 -21.14 9.20 -2.45
N ASP A 54 -21.39 8.25 -3.34
CA ASP A 54 -22.59 8.22 -4.18
C ASP A 54 -23.74 7.54 -3.42
N ARG A 55 -24.62 8.33 -2.81
CA ARG A 55 -25.76 7.82 -2.05
C ARG A 55 -26.72 7.00 -2.91
N ALA A 56 -26.93 7.40 -4.16
CA ALA A 56 -27.81 6.68 -5.05
C ALA A 56 -27.25 5.29 -5.40
N CYS A 57 -25.93 5.17 -5.55
CA CYS A 57 -25.27 3.89 -5.71
C CYS A 57 -25.46 2.99 -4.48
N ARG A 58 -25.31 3.54 -3.27
CA ARG A 58 -25.50 2.80 -2.02
C ARG A 58 -26.95 2.33 -1.84
N GLU A 59 -27.92 3.17 -2.17
CA GLU A 59 -29.35 2.84 -2.11
C GLU A 59 -29.70 1.73 -3.10
N ARG A 60 -29.25 1.80 -4.36
CA ARG A 60 -29.43 0.72 -5.35
C ARG A 60 -28.82 -0.60 -4.89
N LEU A 61 -27.60 -0.57 -4.38
CA LEU A 61 -26.96 -1.77 -3.85
C LEU A 61 -27.77 -2.39 -2.71
N ALA A 62 -28.39 -1.59 -1.84
CA ALA A 62 -29.22 -2.06 -0.74
C ALA A 62 -30.52 -2.74 -1.24
N GLU A 63 -31.06 -2.31 -2.37
CA GLU A 63 -32.22 -2.92 -3.01
C GLU A 63 -31.85 -4.22 -3.75
N GLU A 64 -30.71 -4.25 -4.44
CA GLU A 64 -30.27 -5.38 -5.25
C GLU A 64 -29.66 -6.52 -4.42
N ASP A 65 -28.77 -6.20 -3.46
CA ASP A 65 -28.10 -7.17 -2.60
C ASP A 65 -27.89 -6.60 -1.18
N PRO A 66 -28.83 -6.88 -0.26
CA PRO A 66 -28.74 -6.41 1.12
C PRO A 66 -27.50 -6.90 1.87
N VAL A 67 -26.93 -8.07 1.50
CA VAL A 67 -25.71 -8.61 2.14
C VAL A 67 -24.49 -7.84 1.70
N ALA A 68 -24.32 -7.63 0.38
CA ALA A 68 -23.25 -6.80 -0.16
C ALA A 68 -23.36 -5.35 0.34
N ALA A 69 -24.58 -4.81 0.45
CA ALA A 69 -24.83 -3.49 1.00
C ALA A 69 -24.39 -3.39 2.46
N GLY A 70 -24.64 -4.40 3.29
CA GLY A 70 -24.15 -4.45 4.67
C GLY A 70 -22.63 -4.45 4.78
N GLN A 71 -21.95 -5.20 3.92
CA GLN A 71 -20.48 -5.21 3.84
C GLN A 71 -19.92 -3.87 3.35
N SER A 72 -20.52 -3.31 2.31
CA SER A 72 -20.16 -2.01 1.76
C SER A 72 -20.34 -0.89 2.79
N ALA A 73 -21.46 -0.89 3.52
CA ALA A 73 -21.73 0.06 4.59
C ALA A 73 -20.66 0.00 5.69
N TYR A 74 -20.28 -1.22 6.11
CA TYR A 74 -19.22 -1.39 7.09
C TYR A 74 -17.87 -0.81 6.60
N ILE A 75 -17.51 -1.08 5.35
CA ILE A 75 -16.26 -0.55 4.75
C ILE A 75 -16.32 0.98 4.62
N SER A 76 -17.44 1.53 4.17
CA SER A 76 -17.62 2.96 4.04
C SER A 76 -17.58 3.68 5.39
N ASP A 77 -18.34 3.19 6.38
CA ASP A 77 -18.52 3.87 7.65
C ASP A 77 -17.28 3.78 8.57
N TRP A 78 -16.48 2.70 8.45
CA TRP A 78 -15.32 2.45 9.32
C TRP A 78 -13.96 2.63 8.67
N ALA A 79 -13.85 2.37 7.37
CA ALA A 79 -12.60 2.51 6.64
C ALA A 79 -12.60 3.74 5.71
N HIS A 80 -13.73 4.46 5.63
CA HIS A 80 -13.92 5.66 4.79
C HIS A 80 -13.71 5.40 3.29
N PHE A 81 -14.02 4.17 2.82
CA PHE A 81 -13.99 3.81 1.40
C PHE A 81 -15.40 3.62 0.87
N PRO A 82 -15.98 4.64 0.20
CA PRO A 82 -17.33 4.57 -0.35
C PRO A 82 -17.47 3.55 -1.48
N VAL A 83 -18.70 3.10 -1.71
CA VAL A 83 -19.02 2.25 -2.87
C VAL A 83 -19.11 3.09 -4.14
N TYR A 84 -18.62 2.53 -5.24
CA TYR A 84 -18.70 3.12 -6.57
C TYR A 84 -19.29 2.13 -7.55
N GLU A 85 -19.97 2.65 -8.59
CA GLU A 85 -20.48 1.89 -9.72
C GLU A 85 -19.76 2.31 -11.03
N HIS A 86 -20.19 1.73 -12.15
CA HIS A 86 -19.58 1.93 -13.47
C HIS A 86 -18.09 1.51 -13.54
N THR A 87 -17.71 0.54 -12.73
CA THR A 87 -16.36 -0.02 -12.69
C THR A 87 -16.31 -1.32 -13.49
N ALA A 88 -15.60 -1.31 -14.61
CA ALA A 88 -15.31 -2.54 -15.33
C ALA A 88 -14.14 -3.28 -14.66
N THR A 89 -14.31 -4.58 -14.45
CA THR A 89 -13.29 -5.44 -13.83
C THR A 89 -12.95 -6.61 -14.72
N ASN A 90 -11.66 -6.96 -14.79
CA ASN A 90 -11.18 -8.16 -15.45
C ASN A 90 -10.43 -9.02 -14.44
N TYR A 91 -10.75 -10.30 -14.40
CA TYR A 91 -10.04 -11.27 -13.56
C TYR A 91 -9.02 -12.04 -14.41
N TYR A 92 -7.82 -12.18 -13.88
CA TYR A 92 -6.75 -12.98 -14.48
C TYR A 92 -6.35 -14.09 -13.51
N PRO A 93 -6.31 -15.35 -13.92
CA PRO A 93 -5.98 -16.47 -13.03
C PRO A 93 -4.50 -16.52 -12.63
N SER A 94 -3.64 -15.82 -13.36
CA SER A 94 -2.20 -15.78 -13.06
C SER A 94 -1.58 -14.40 -13.39
N GLY A 95 -0.42 -14.13 -12.80
CA GLY A 95 0.37 -12.93 -13.10
C GLY A 95 0.90 -12.94 -14.54
N GLU A 96 1.20 -14.10 -15.09
CA GLU A 96 1.66 -14.27 -16.46
C GLU A 96 0.61 -13.87 -17.50
N GLU A 97 -0.67 -14.07 -17.20
CA GLU A 97 -1.77 -13.65 -18.06
C GLU A 97 -2.09 -12.15 -17.88
N MET A 98 -2.00 -11.65 -16.67
CA MET A 98 -2.26 -10.24 -16.35
C MET A 98 -1.15 -9.32 -16.89
N PHE A 99 0.11 -9.74 -16.81
CA PHE A 99 1.24 -8.87 -17.10
C PHE A 99 1.28 -8.31 -18.55
N PRO A 100 1.07 -9.10 -19.61
CA PRO A 100 1.00 -8.56 -20.98
C PRO A 100 -0.09 -7.50 -21.15
N VAL A 101 -1.26 -7.72 -20.53
CA VAL A 101 -2.38 -6.76 -20.59
C VAL A 101 -2.02 -5.47 -19.85
N MET A 102 -1.39 -5.57 -18.69
CA MET A 102 -0.90 -4.40 -17.95
C MET A 102 0.10 -3.58 -18.78
N LEU A 103 1.05 -4.24 -19.47
CA LEU A 103 2.00 -3.53 -20.35
C LEU A 103 1.29 -2.85 -21.53
N GLU A 104 0.25 -3.48 -22.08
CA GLU A 104 -0.55 -2.91 -23.16
C GLU A 104 -1.29 -1.65 -22.71
N GLU A 105 -1.89 -1.67 -21.53
CA GLU A 105 -2.54 -0.49 -20.95
C GLU A 105 -1.54 0.63 -20.65
N ILE A 106 -0.35 0.30 -20.15
CA ILE A 106 0.72 1.29 -19.95
C ILE A 106 1.15 1.91 -21.27
N ARG A 107 1.27 1.13 -22.37
CA ARG A 107 1.59 1.66 -23.71
C ARG A 107 0.55 2.67 -24.18
N LYS A 108 -0.72 2.49 -23.86
CA LYS A 108 -1.82 3.41 -24.24
C LYS A 108 -1.83 4.70 -23.41
N ALA A 109 -1.15 4.73 -22.27
CA ALA A 109 -1.14 5.90 -21.38
C ALA A 109 -0.53 7.13 -22.07
N LYS A 110 -1.23 8.27 -21.96
CA LYS A 110 -0.82 9.55 -22.58
C LYS A 110 -0.57 10.68 -21.58
N LYS A 111 -1.04 10.53 -20.34
CA LYS A 111 -0.94 11.58 -19.33
C LYS A 111 -0.10 11.15 -18.14
N PHE A 112 -0.46 10.03 -17.52
CA PHE A 112 0.23 9.53 -16.34
C PHE A 112 0.14 8.00 -16.22
N VAL A 113 1.12 7.43 -15.49
CA VAL A 113 1.15 6.03 -15.03
C VAL A 113 1.57 6.06 -13.56
N PHE A 114 0.71 5.57 -12.67
CA PHE A 114 0.98 5.47 -11.24
C PHE A 114 0.98 4.00 -10.83
N LEU A 115 2.06 3.57 -10.20
CA LEU A 115 2.28 2.20 -9.79
C LEU A 115 2.63 2.15 -8.30
N GLU A 116 2.06 1.19 -7.60
CA GLU A 116 2.34 0.92 -6.20
C GLU A 116 2.59 -0.58 -6.00
N TYR A 117 3.71 -0.92 -5.37
CA TYR A 117 4.09 -2.29 -5.09
C TYR A 117 4.56 -2.45 -3.65
N PHE A 118 4.15 -3.54 -3.01
CA PHE A 118 4.70 -3.93 -1.73
C PHE A 118 6.10 -4.53 -1.90
N ILE A 119 6.27 -5.44 -2.87
CA ILE A 119 7.57 -6.07 -3.18
C ILE A 119 7.84 -5.91 -4.68
N LEU A 120 9.04 -5.45 -5.00
CA LEU A 120 9.63 -5.48 -6.33
C LEU A 120 10.85 -6.39 -6.29
N ASP A 121 11.03 -7.19 -7.33
CA ASP A 121 12.18 -8.07 -7.49
C ASP A 121 12.77 -7.93 -8.89
N ASP A 122 14.10 -7.98 -9.00
CA ASP A 122 14.81 -7.85 -10.27
C ASP A 122 14.67 -9.14 -11.11
N GLY A 123 13.49 -9.28 -11.73
CA GLY A 123 13.15 -10.37 -12.63
C GLY A 123 12.89 -9.90 -14.06
N LYS A 124 12.57 -10.84 -14.94
CA LYS A 124 12.27 -10.56 -16.35
C LYS A 124 11.12 -9.55 -16.50
N MET A 125 10.00 -9.78 -15.78
CA MET A 125 8.83 -8.91 -15.83
C MET A 125 9.15 -7.49 -15.36
N PHE A 126 9.93 -7.36 -14.29
CA PHE A 126 10.33 -6.08 -13.74
C PHE A 126 11.19 -5.28 -14.72
N ARG A 127 12.17 -5.92 -15.36
CA ARG A 127 13.04 -5.25 -16.34
C ARG A 127 12.26 -4.77 -17.56
N GLU A 128 11.32 -5.58 -18.05
CA GLU A 128 10.45 -5.21 -19.17
C GLU A 128 9.54 -4.03 -18.79
N LEU A 129 8.97 -4.05 -17.57
CA LEU A 129 8.18 -2.94 -17.06
C LEU A 129 9.01 -1.65 -16.96
N ILE A 130 10.19 -1.69 -16.35
CA ILE A 130 11.06 -0.49 -16.21
C ILE A 130 11.47 0.07 -17.57
N GLN A 131 11.76 -0.78 -18.54
CA GLN A 131 12.08 -0.35 -19.89
C GLN A 131 10.90 0.41 -20.52
N LEU A 132 9.69 -0.13 -20.41
CA LEU A 132 8.48 0.53 -20.92
C LEU A 132 8.19 1.85 -20.19
N LEU A 133 8.37 1.89 -18.87
CA LEU A 133 8.18 3.11 -18.09
C LEU A 133 9.16 4.20 -18.48
N LYS A 134 10.42 3.84 -18.82
CA LYS A 134 11.41 4.77 -19.34
C LYS A 134 10.97 5.35 -20.69
N GLU A 135 10.49 4.52 -21.60
CA GLU A 135 9.94 4.96 -22.90
C GLU A 135 8.77 5.94 -22.69
N LYS A 136 7.88 5.65 -21.75
CA LYS A 136 6.77 6.56 -21.40
C LYS A 136 7.23 7.90 -20.82
N VAL A 137 8.28 7.91 -20.01
CA VAL A 137 8.89 9.17 -19.54
C VAL A 137 9.45 9.97 -20.72
N GLU A 138 10.14 9.33 -21.67
CA GLU A 138 10.67 9.97 -22.87
C GLU A 138 9.54 10.53 -23.78
N GLU A 139 8.35 9.89 -23.79
CA GLU A 139 7.13 10.40 -24.44
C GLU A 139 6.47 11.57 -23.70
N GLY A 140 6.96 11.95 -22.51
CA GLY A 140 6.41 13.03 -21.69
C GLY A 140 5.26 12.59 -20.76
N VAL A 141 5.03 11.29 -20.60
CA VAL A 141 4.04 10.76 -19.65
C VAL A 141 4.58 10.87 -18.23
N GLU A 142 3.76 11.34 -17.29
CA GLU A 142 4.14 11.39 -15.88
C GLU A 142 4.13 9.99 -15.28
N VAL A 143 5.30 9.47 -14.91
CA VAL A 143 5.42 8.15 -14.28
C VAL A 143 5.74 8.32 -12.79
N ARG A 144 4.92 7.72 -11.93
CA ARG A 144 5.15 7.62 -10.49
C ARG A 144 5.18 6.17 -10.05
N LEU A 145 6.19 5.81 -9.26
CA LEU A 145 6.36 4.49 -8.69
C LEU A 145 6.56 4.60 -7.18
N ILE A 146 5.74 3.89 -6.42
CA ILE A 146 5.88 3.76 -4.97
C ILE A 146 6.13 2.30 -4.66
N TYR A 147 7.12 2.01 -3.82
CA TYR A 147 7.34 0.66 -3.31
C TYR A 147 7.76 0.67 -1.84
N ASP A 148 7.53 -0.45 -1.14
CA ASP A 148 7.87 -0.57 0.27
C ASP A 148 9.35 -0.85 0.48
N ASP A 149 9.99 -0.07 1.37
CA ASP A 149 11.43 -0.18 1.66
C ASP A 149 11.76 -1.51 2.35
N VAL A 150 10.92 -1.94 3.30
CA VAL A 150 11.11 -3.20 4.03
C VAL A 150 10.80 -4.40 3.15
N GLY A 151 9.74 -4.33 2.35
CA GLY A 151 9.36 -5.38 1.40
C GLY A 151 10.43 -5.65 0.35
N CYS A 152 11.21 -4.63 -0.02
CA CYS A 152 12.23 -4.71 -1.06
C CYS A 152 13.68 -4.79 -0.54
N ILE A 153 13.88 -4.91 0.78
CA ILE A 153 15.24 -4.85 1.39
C ILE A 153 16.19 -5.95 0.91
N THR A 154 15.65 -7.10 0.51
CA THR A 154 16.45 -8.25 0.02
C THR A 154 16.39 -8.42 -1.49
N THR A 155 15.47 -7.75 -2.18
CA THR A 155 15.22 -7.96 -3.59
C THR A 155 15.78 -6.84 -4.48
N LEU A 156 15.94 -5.62 -3.94
CA LEU A 156 16.48 -4.49 -4.66
C LEU A 156 17.76 -3.94 -4.02
N PRO A 157 18.66 -3.34 -4.82
CA PRO A 157 19.86 -2.67 -4.31
C PRO A 157 19.49 -1.46 -3.42
N ASN A 158 20.34 -1.17 -2.44
CA ASN A 158 20.18 0.02 -1.61
C ASN A 158 20.08 1.30 -2.44
N ASN A 159 19.09 2.14 -2.12
CA ASN A 159 18.82 3.40 -2.83
C ASN A 159 18.38 3.22 -4.31
N PHE A 160 17.83 2.08 -4.70
CA PHE A 160 17.36 1.83 -6.06
C PHE A 160 16.40 2.91 -6.57
N TYR A 161 15.59 3.53 -5.71
CA TYR A 161 14.73 4.66 -6.07
C TYR A 161 15.49 5.81 -6.75
N LYS A 162 16.78 6.03 -6.41
CA LYS A 162 17.59 7.07 -7.04
C LYS A 162 17.93 6.72 -8.50
N GLU A 163 18.11 5.43 -8.80
CA GLU A 163 18.33 4.98 -10.18
C GLU A 163 17.07 5.22 -11.03
N LEU A 164 15.89 4.94 -10.46
CA LEU A 164 14.62 5.24 -11.11
C LEU A 164 14.42 6.76 -11.33
N GLN A 165 14.81 7.57 -10.36
CA GLN A 165 14.74 9.03 -10.49
C GLN A 165 15.69 9.57 -11.58
N LYS A 166 16.85 8.97 -11.80
CA LYS A 166 17.78 9.37 -12.88
C LYS A 166 17.19 9.17 -14.27
N ILE A 167 16.31 8.20 -14.45
CA ILE A 167 15.61 7.96 -15.72
C ILE A 167 14.27 8.70 -15.83
N GLY A 168 14.00 9.63 -14.88
CA GLY A 168 12.83 10.50 -14.90
C GLY A 168 11.58 9.94 -14.24
N ILE A 169 11.63 8.74 -13.64
CA ILE A 169 10.51 8.17 -12.88
C ILE A 169 10.46 8.85 -11.50
N LYS A 170 9.33 9.45 -11.14
CA LYS A 170 9.10 10.00 -9.81
C LYS A 170 8.90 8.85 -8.83
N CYS A 171 9.99 8.42 -8.19
CA CYS A 171 9.97 7.28 -7.28
C CYS A 171 10.02 7.72 -5.82
N CYS A 172 9.18 7.10 -4.98
CA CYS A 172 9.12 7.29 -3.55
C CYS A 172 9.13 5.94 -2.82
N LEU A 173 9.71 5.92 -1.63
CA LEU A 173 9.69 4.76 -0.74
C LEU A 173 8.54 4.89 0.26
N LEU A 174 7.77 3.84 0.41
CA LEU A 174 6.84 3.67 1.51
C LEU A 174 7.59 3.03 2.67
N TYR A 175 7.59 3.67 3.83
CA TYR A 175 8.21 3.14 5.03
C TYR A 175 7.14 2.54 5.93
N THR A 176 6.99 1.24 5.92
CA THR A 176 6.10 0.53 6.86
C THR A 176 6.68 0.45 8.27
N SER A 177 8.01 0.64 8.41
CA SER A 177 8.68 0.82 9.68
C SER A 177 9.21 2.25 9.80
N PRO A 178 9.20 2.87 11.01
CA PRO A 178 9.75 4.20 11.20
C PRO A 178 11.24 4.22 10.86
N SER A 179 11.58 4.89 9.77
CA SER A 179 12.96 5.04 9.32
C SER A 179 13.75 5.93 10.28
N PRO A 180 15.06 5.66 10.51
CA PRO A 180 15.94 6.58 11.22
C PRO A 180 16.01 7.98 10.60
N ARG A 181 15.62 8.13 9.33
CA ARG A 181 15.54 9.43 8.63
C ARG A 181 14.35 10.29 9.08
N ASP A 182 13.26 9.67 9.56
CA ASP A 182 12.09 10.40 10.09
C ASP A 182 12.40 11.15 11.39
N LYS A 183 13.56 10.92 11.98
CA LYS A 183 14.05 11.61 13.19
C LYS A 183 14.80 12.92 12.90
N ARG A 184 14.97 13.30 11.63
CA ARG A 184 15.76 14.48 11.21
C ARG A 184 14.95 15.58 10.52
N GLN A 185 13.61 15.52 10.60
CA GLN A 185 12.75 16.62 10.16
C GLN A 185 12.00 17.23 11.34
#